data_faa4c0692aacb713886b8ad82c78345f
#
_entry.id   faa4c0692aacb713886b8ad82c78345f
#
_cell.length_a   1.000
_cell.length_b   1.000
_cell.length_c   1.000
_cell.angle_alpha   90.00
_cell.angle_beta   90.00
_cell.angle_gamma   90.00
#
_symmetry.space_group_name_H-M   'P 1'
#
loop_
_entity.id
_entity.type
_entity.pdbx_description
1 polymer ?
#
loop_
_entity_poly.entity_id
_entity_poly.type
_entity_poly.pdbx_seq_one_letter_code
_entity_poly.pdbx_strand_id
1 'polypeptide(L)'
;ITVDKVWADNNSTSRPTSVNVQLYANGSAFGTAVTLEDANHWTYTWNDLPYNEAGQEIAYTVKEVAVPQGYGVSYSPMTVDTTTGNGSITVTNSYPSTTRTVTKVWDDQNNNDRKRPTSIQVQLMYDGNVYDTVTLSETNHWTYTWTELPKYSDVAANTEYVYTVKEVDVPAGYIVSYVKKNACGTNVTAEDAGEN
;
A
#
# COMPACT_ATOMS: atom_id res chain seq x y z
N ILE A 1 2.68 -11.94 28.01
CA ILE A 1 3.30 -11.58 26.71
C ILE A 1 2.63 -10.31 26.22
N THR A 2 3.43 -9.31 25.87
CA THR A 2 2.96 -8.05 25.31
C THR A 2 3.24 -8.02 23.80
N VAL A 3 2.25 -7.59 23.02
CA VAL A 3 2.42 -7.29 21.60
C VAL A 3 2.31 -5.78 21.41
N ASP A 4 3.24 -5.22 20.63
CA ASP A 4 3.24 -3.83 20.21
C ASP A 4 3.14 -3.77 18.68
N LYS A 5 2.21 -2.95 18.17
CA LYS A 5 2.03 -2.71 16.75
C LYS A 5 2.77 -1.45 16.33
N VAL A 6 3.58 -1.58 15.29
CA VAL A 6 4.31 -0.47 14.67
C VAL A 6 3.90 -0.32 13.21
N TRP A 7 3.76 0.94 12.78
CA TRP A 7 3.47 1.31 11.41
C TRP A 7 4.68 2.00 10.78
N ALA A 8 5.25 1.38 9.75
CA ALA A 8 6.33 1.93 8.94
C ALA A 8 5.78 2.38 7.57
N ASP A 9 4.92 3.40 7.60
CA ASP A 9 4.11 3.83 6.47
C ASP A 9 4.07 5.36 6.26
N ASN A 10 4.95 6.11 6.92
CA ASN A 10 5.01 7.58 6.88
C ASN A 10 3.65 8.26 7.15
N ASN A 11 2.85 7.71 8.07
CA ASN A 11 1.48 8.15 8.37
C ASN A 11 0.55 8.12 7.15
N SER A 12 0.66 7.06 6.34
CA SER A 12 -0.19 6.84 5.18
C SER A 12 -1.68 6.97 5.53
N THR A 13 -2.44 7.64 4.67
CA THR A 13 -3.90 7.72 4.77
C THR A 13 -4.58 6.37 4.52
N SER A 14 -3.85 5.40 3.97
CA SER A 14 -4.31 4.02 3.77
C SER A 14 -4.20 3.16 5.02
N ARG A 15 -3.62 3.69 6.13
CA ARG A 15 -3.53 2.96 7.40
C ARG A 15 -4.93 2.63 7.91
N PRO A 16 -5.23 1.35 8.21
CA PRO A 16 -6.51 0.99 8.81
C PRO A 16 -6.61 1.53 10.24
N THR A 17 -7.81 1.68 10.73
CA THR A 17 -8.08 2.14 12.11
C THR A 17 -7.80 1.07 13.16
N SER A 18 -7.72 -0.20 12.74
CA SER A 18 -7.42 -1.34 13.63
C SER A 18 -6.87 -2.53 12.85
N VAL A 19 -6.19 -3.43 13.55
CA VAL A 19 -5.79 -4.76 13.08
C VAL A 19 -6.08 -5.79 14.16
N ASN A 20 -6.26 -7.05 13.76
CA ASN A 20 -6.43 -8.16 14.70
C ASN A 20 -5.16 -9.01 14.74
N VAL A 21 -4.72 -9.36 15.93
CA VAL A 21 -3.59 -10.25 16.15
C VAL A 21 -4.02 -11.48 16.97
N GLN A 22 -3.43 -12.64 16.65
CA GLN A 22 -3.72 -13.91 17.32
C GLN A 22 -2.46 -14.41 18.00
N LEU A 23 -2.59 -14.77 19.29
CA LEU A 23 -1.56 -15.51 20.00
C LEU A 23 -1.61 -17.00 19.63
N TYR A 24 -0.45 -17.62 19.48
CA TYR A 24 -0.29 -19.04 19.24
C TYR A 24 0.60 -19.65 20.34
N ALA A 25 0.24 -20.83 20.80
CA ALA A 25 1.04 -21.66 21.69
C ALA A 25 1.41 -22.95 20.95
N ASN A 26 2.70 -23.26 20.83
CA ASN A 26 3.21 -24.43 20.10
C ASN A 26 2.63 -24.54 18.67
N GLY A 27 2.40 -23.38 18.00
CA GLY A 27 1.84 -23.32 16.65
C GLY A 27 0.31 -23.42 16.54
N SER A 28 -0.40 -23.65 17.65
CA SER A 28 -1.86 -23.68 17.69
C SER A 28 -2.42 -22.36 18.22
N ALA A 29 -3.54 -21.89 17.68
CA ALA A 29 -4.20 -20.67 18.15
C ALA A 29 -4.57 -20.79 19.65
N PHE A 30 -4.17 -19.80 20.44
CA PHE A 30 -4.43 -19.73 21.87
C PHE A 30 -5.38 -18.58 22.18
N GLY A 31 -6.55 -18.90 22.71
CA GLY A 31 -7.59 -17.91 22.97
C GLY A 31 -8.19 -17.30 21.70
N THR A 32 -8.78 -16.11 21.82
CA THR A 32 -9.35 -15.36 20.72
C THR A 32 -8.38 -14.29 20.22
N ALA A 33 -8.50 -13.92 18.94
CA ALA A 33 -7.77 -12.77 18.41
C ALA A 33 -8.17 -11.48 19.14
N VAL A 34 -7.20 -10.57 19.29
CA VAL A 34 -7.38 -9.27 19.93
C VAL A 34 -7.20 -8.15 18.94
N THR A 35 -7.93 -7.05 19.15
CA THR A 35 -7.86 -5.87 18.28
C THR A 35 -6.81 -4.90 18.82
N LEU A 36 -5.93 -4.43 17.93
CA LEU A 36 -5.00 -3.34 18.18
C LEU A 36 -5.47 -2.11 17.41
N GLU A 37 -5.57 -0.99 18.10
CA GLU A 37 -6.09 0.26 17.58
C GLU A 37 -5.56 1.45 18.40
N ASP A 38 -5.82 2.67 17.97
CA ASP A 38 -5.34 3.88 18.67
C ASP A 38 -5.84 3.98 20.10
N ALA A 39 -7.07 3.54 20.37
CA ALA A 39 -7.67 3.57 21.71
C ALA A 39 -6.90 2.73 22.76
N ASN A 40 -6.23 1.66 22.34
CA ASN A 40 -5.36 0.85 23.19
C ASN A 40 -3.86 1.10 22.92
N HIS A 41 -3.53 2.25 22.29
CA HIS A 41 -2.15 2.63 21.93
C HIS A 41 -1.42 1.58 21.09
N TRP A 42 -2.17 0.80 20.31
CA TRP A 42 -1.63 -0.25 19.44
C TRP A 42 -0.88 -1.34 20.21
N THR A 43 -1.25 -1.59 21.47
CA THR A 43 -0.62 -2.61 22.33
C THR A 43 -1.66 -3.49 23.03
N TYR A 44 -1.27 -4.72 23.34
CA TYR A 44 -2.08 -5.64 24.15
C TYR A 44 -1.18 -6.58 24.95
N THR A 45 -1.60 -6.94 26.17
CA THR A 45 -0.87 -7.89 27.02
C THR A 45 -1.76 -9.07 27.40
N TRP A 46 -1.34 -10.26 27.02
CA TRP A 46 -1.88 -11.51 27.56
C TRP A 46 -1.21 -11.80 28.90
N ASN A 47 -2.02 -11.91 29.95
CA ASN A 47 -1.56 -12.22 31.30
C ASN A 47 -1.77 -13.70 31.63
N ASP A 48 -1.08 -14.19 32.66
CA ASP A 48 -1.27 -15.51 33.27
C ASP A 48 -1.15 -16.65 32.25
N LEU A 49 -0.25 -16.52 31.27
CA LEU A 49 0.02 -17.56 30.30
C LEU A 49 0.83 -18.70 30.95
N PRO A 50 0.47 -19.98 30.71
CA PRO A 50 1.25 -21.11 31.20
C PRO A 50 2.66 -21.09 30.58
N TYR A 51 3.69 -21.29 31.42
CA TYR A 51 5.08 -21.32 30.96
C TYR A 51 5.44 -22.66 30.28
N ASN A 52 4.89 -23.76 30.80
CA ASN A 52 5.17 -25.08 30.25
C ASN A 52 3.91 -25.96 30.16
N GLU A 53 3.98 -26.97 29.33
CA GLU A 53 2.98 -28.03 29.18
C GLU A 53 3.70 -29.37 29.18
N ALA A 54 3.28 -30.31 30.04
CA ALA A 54 3.90 -31.61 30.20
C ALA A 54 5.44 -31.58 30.42
N GLY A 55 5.94 -30.54 31.10
CA GLY A 55 7.36 -30.34 31.37
C GLY A 55 8.18 -29.76 30.22
N GLN A 56 7.55 -29.39 29.12
CA GLN A 56 8.18 -28.70 27.99
C GLN A 56 7.76 -27.21 27.97
N GLU A 57 8.70 -26.33 27.69
CA GLU A 57 8.45 -24.90 27.54
C GLU A 57 7.52 -24.67 26.34
N ILE A 58 6.51 -23.78 26.53
CA ILE A 58 5.57 -23.42 25.46
C ILE A 58 6.18 -22.33 24.60
N ALA A 59 6.33 -22.60 23.30
CA ALA A 59 6.76 -21.62 22.31
C ALA A 59 5.57 -20.72 21.90
N TYR A 60 5.54 -19.48 22.40
CA TYR A 60 4.53 -18.50 22.02
C TYR A 60 4.97 -17.69 20.79
N THR A 61 4.02 -17.45 19.89
CA THR A 61 4.17 -16.54 18.75
C THR A 61 2.92 -15.71 18.56
N VAL A 62 3.04 -14.56 17.89
CA VAL A 62 1.90 -13.69 17.53
C VAL A 62 1.86 -13.54 16.01
N LYS A 63 0.68 -13.58 15.44
CA LYS A 63 0.47 -13.29 14.02
C LYS A 63 -0.69 -12.33 13.82
N GLU A 64 -0.56 -11.44 12.87
CA GLU A 64 -1.67 -10.64 12.38
C GLU A 64 -2.64 -11.54 11.60
N VAL A 65 -3.95 -11.45 11.89
CA VAL A 65 -4.97 -12.34 11.31
C VAL A 65 -5.15 -12.09 9.83
N ALA A 66 -5.16 -10.82 9.43
CA ALA A 66 -5.24 -10.39 8.03
C ALA A 66 -4.38 -9.14 7.86
N VAL A 67 -3.37 -9.24 7.01
CA VAL A 67 -2.52 -8.09 6.66
C VAL A 67 -3.33 -7.12 5.79
N PRO A 68 -3.38 -5.81 6.13
CA PRO A 68 -4.09 -4.84 5.32
C PRO A 68 -3.56 -4.77 3.87
N GLN A 69 -4.45 -4.51 2.94
CA GLN A 69 -4.08 -4.43 1.53
C GLN A 69 -2.98 -3.39 1.28
N GLY A 70 -1.97 -3.77 0.51
CA GLY A 70 -0.81 -2.92 0.20
C GLY A 70 0.27 -2.89 1.28
N TYR A 71 0.03 -3.52 2.44
CA TYR A 71 1.00 -3.64 3.51
C TYR A 71 1.76 -4.96 3.47
N GLY A 72 3.02 -4.91 3.88
CA GLY A 72 3.77 -6.08 4.31
C GLY A 72 3.80 -6.15 5.82
N VAL A 73 3.93 -7.37 6.39
CA VAL A 73 4.04 -7.59 7.83
C VAL A 73 5.37 -8.25 8.16
N SER A 74 5.98 -7.81 9.25
CA SER A 74 7.14 -8.47 9.86
C SER A 74 6.96 -8.56 11.37
N TYR A 75 7.62 -9.55 11.97
CA TYR A 75 7.56 -9.83 13.39
C TYR A 75 8.97 -9.80 13.96
N SER A 76 9.17 -9.11 15.09
CA SER A 76 10.43 -9.23 15.82
C SER A 76 10.56 -10.64 16.41
N PRO A 77 11.77 -11.11 16.70
CA PRO A 77 11.93 -12.21 17.63
C PRO A 77 11.26 -11.84 18.97
N MET A 78 10.69 -12.84 19.65
CA MET A 78 10.21 -12.63 21.01
C MET A 78 11.40 -12.35 21.93
N THR A 79 11.33 -11.26 22.66
CA THR A 79 12.30 -10.96 23.73
C THR A 79 11.68 -11.34 25.08
N VAL A 80 12.43 -12.04 25.93
CA VAL A 80 11.98 -12.42 27.25
C VAL A 80 12.86 -11.73 28.29
N ASP A 81 12.24 -11.01 29.22
CA ASP A 81 12.91 -10.51 30.40
C ASP A 81 13.14 -11.68 31.36
N THR A 82 14.39 -12.09 31.50
CA THR A 82 14.78 -13.24 32.32
C THR A 82 14.54 -13.04 33.82
N THR A 83 14.31 -11.80 34.26
CA THR A 83 14.02 -11.48 35.67
C THR A 83 12.54 -11.66 35.97
N THR A 84 11.66 -11.25 35.08
CA THR A 84 10.21 -11.25 35.28
C THR A 84 9.50 -12.38 34.51
N GLY A 85 10.14 -13.01 33.56
CA GLY A 85 9.54 -13.99 32.65
C GLY A 85 8.61 -13.35 31.59
N ASN A 86 8.52 -12.02 31.54
CA ASN A 86 7.65 -11.32 30.60
C ASN A 86 8.23 -11.34 29.17
N GLY A 87 7.41 -11.73 28.21
CA GLY A 87 7.76 -11.70 26.79
C GLY A 87 7.20 -10.48 26.07
N SER A 88 7.92 -9.98 25.08
CA SER A 88 7.41 -8.94 24.17
C SER A 88 7.74 -9.27 22.71
N ILE A 89 6.83 -8.87 21.83
CA ILE A 89 6.96 -9.01 20.37
C ILE A 89 6.42 -7.76 19.68
N THR A 90 7.12 -7.31 18.63
CA THR A 90 6.66 -6.21 17.79
C THR A 90 6.14 -6.74 16.46
N VAL A 91 4.96 -6.31 16.08
CA VAL A 91 4.35 -6.54 14.76
C VAL A 91 4.45 -5.25 13.96
N THR A 92 5.26 -5.26 12.90
CA THR A 92 5.48 -4.06 12.05
C THR A 92 4.80 -4.25 10.71
N ASN A 93 3.90 -3.32 10.35
CA ASN A 93 3.38 -3.21 9.00
C ASN A 93 4.10 -2.09 8.26
N SER A 94 4.58 -2.40 7.05
CA SER A 94 5.20 -1.44 6.14
C SER A 94 4.32 -1.24 4.90
N TYR A 95 4.22 0.02 4.44
CA TYR A 95 3.48 0.38 3.23
C TYR A 95 4.44 0.93 2.18
N PRO A 96 5.02 0.07 1.33
CA PRO A 96 5.81 0.52 0.20
C PRO A 96 4.92 1.26 -0.78
N SER A 97 5.15 2.55 -0.97
CA SER A 97 4.38 3.38 -1.89
C SER A 97 5.18 3.82 -3.10
N THR A 98 4.47 4.25 -4.13
CA THR A 98 5.03 4.83 -5.34
C THR A 98 4.24 6.05 -5.79
N THR A 99 4.72 6.77 -6.78
CA THR A 99 4.04 7.91 -7.39
C THR A 99 3.85 7.69 -8.89
N ARG A 100 2.82 8.28 -9.45
CA ARG A 100 2.61 8.34 -10.91
C ARG A 100 2.17 9.74 -11.29
N THR A 101 2.75 10.27 -12.36
CA THR A 101 2.39 11.58 -12.89
C THR A 101 1.87 11.41 -14.30
N VAL A 102 0.76 12.07 -14.62
CA VAL A 102 0.25 12.22 -15.96
C VAL A 102 0.35 13.69 -16.38
N THR A 103 0.75 13.92 -17.62
CA THR A 103 0.73 15.26 -18.25
C THR A 103 0.08 15.14 -19.61
N LYS A 104 -0.98 15.91 -19.84
CA LYS A 104 -1.58 16.05 -21.16
C LYS A 104 -0.80 17.08 -21.97
N VAL A 105 -0.36 16.67 -23.13
CA VAL A 105 0.27 17.56 -24.12
C VAL A 105 -0.68 17.70 -25.30
N TRP A 106 -0.88 18.92 -25.74
CA TRP A 106 -1.70 19.25 -26.90
C TRP A 106 -0.80 19.57 -28.09
N ASP A 107 -0.95 18.83 -29.19
CA ASP A 107 -0.33 19.11 -30.47
C ASP A 107 -1.42 19.62 -31.43
N ASP A 108 -1.76 20.91 -31.31
CA ASP A 108 -2.88 21.56 -31.98
C ASP A 108 -2.57 23.00 -32.38
N GLN A 109 -1.30 23.30 -32.68
CA GLN A 109 -0.84 24.63 -33.06
C GLN A 109 -1.31 25.73 -32.08
N ASN A 110 -1.19 25.43 -30.79
CA ASN A 110 -1.61 26.33 -29.71
C ASN A 110 -3.11 26.68 -29.71
N ASN A 111 -3.97 25.67 -29.98
CA ASN A 111 -5.42 25.82 -30.05
C ASN A 111 -5.88 26.83 -31.14
N ASN A 112 -5.23 26.81 -32.29
CA ASN A 112 -5.49 27.76 -33.38
C ASN A 112 -6.92 27.69 -33.91
N ASP A 113 -7.53 26.51 -33.91
CA ASP A 113 -8.89 26.23 -34.34
C ASP A 113 -9.94 26.38 -33.20
N ARG A 114 -9.48 26.67 -31.95
CA ARG A 114 -10.28 26.84 -30.75
C ARG A 114 -11.15 25.64 -30.37
N LYS A 115 -10.72 24.44 -30.74
CA LYS A 115 -11.42 23.19 -30.44
C LYS A 115 -10.93 22.49 -29.16
N ARG A 116 -9.79 22.92 -28.59
CA ARG A 116 -9.28 22.35 -27.37
C ARG A 116 -10.32 22.52 -26.24
N PRO A 117 -10.74 21.45 -25.57
CA PRO A 117 -11.67 21.56 -24.43
C PRO A 117 -11.02 22.30 -23.26
N THR A 118 -11.84 22.80 -22.35
CA THR A 118 -11.36 23.47 -21.13
C THR A 118 -10.80 22.46 -20.10
N SER A 119 -11.20 21.20 -20.21
CA SER A 119 -10.72 20.11 -19.36
C SER A 119 -10.93 18.75 -20.01
N ILE A 120 -10.21 17.75 -19.54
CA ILE A 120 -10.41 16.34 -19.86
C ILE A 120 -10.40 15.52 -18.57
N GLN A 121 -10.97 14.33 -18.62
CA GLN A 121 -10.85 13.35 -17.54
C GLN A 121 -9.84 12.27 -17.90
N VAL A 122 -8.99 11.92 -16.93
CA VAL A 122 -7.99 10.86 -17.04
C VAL A 122 -8.15 9.89 -15.89
N GLN A 123 -8.21 8.61 -16.20
CA GLN A 123 -8.23 7.52 -15.24
C GLN A 123 -6.83 6.98 -15.02
N LEU A 124 -6.47 6.79 -13.74
CA LEU A 124 -5.39 5.90 -13.35
C LEU A 124 -5.97 4.49 -13.26
N MET A 125 -5.33 3.55 -13.92
CA MET A 125 -5.72 2.15 -13.95
C MET A 125 -4.66 1.30 -13.24
N TYR A 126 -5.07 0.21 -12.59
CA TYR A 126 -4.17 -0.85 -12.18
C TYR A 126 -4.82 -2.21 -12.50
N ASP A 127 -4.05 -3.12 -13.05
CA ASP A 127 -4.51 -4.47 -13.42
C ASP A 127 -5.87 -4.46 -14.16
N GLY A 128 -6.06 -3.47 -15.06
CA GLY A 128 -7.29 -3.31 -15.84
C GLY A 128 -8.47 -2.66 -15.12
N ASN A 129 -8.35 -2.35 -13.82
CA ASN A 129 -9.39 -1.69 -13.03
C ASN A 129 -9.12 -0.20 -12.87
N VAL A 130 -10.17 0.61 -12.76
CA VAL A 130 -10.06 2.04 -12.46
C VAL A 130 -9.67 2.19 -10.99
N TYR A 131 -8.54 2.84 -10.73
CA TYR A 131 -8.10 3.22 -9.39
C TYR A 131 -8.67 4.58 -8.97
N ASP A 132 -8.50 5.58 -9.87
CA ASP A 132 -8.94 6.95 -9.63
C ASP A 132 -9.22 7.67 -10.94
N THR A 133 -10.01 8.74 -10.89
CA THR A 133 -10.33 9.60 -12.04
C THR A 133 -10.08 11.06 -11.68
N VAL A 134 -9.25 11.73 -12.46
CA VAL A 134 -8.87 13.13 -12.24
C VAL A 134 -9.20 14.00 -13.43
N THR A 135 -9.39 15.29 -13.19
CA THR A 135 -9.61 16.29 -14.23
C THR A 135 -8.31 17.05 -14.50
N LEU A 136 -7.90 17.09 -15.76
CA LEU A 136 -6.79 17.93 -16.23
C LEU A 136 -7.35 19.14 -16.97
N SER A 137 -6.78 20.30 -16.69
CA SER A 137 -7.18 21.59 -17.25
C SER A 137 -6.03 22.60 -17.20
N GLU A 138 -6.20 23.78 -17.72
CA GLU A 138 -5.24 24.88 -17.60
C GLU A 138 -4.91 25.21 -16.14
N THR A 139 -5.89 25.09 -15.24
CA THR A 139 -5.74 25.41 -13.81
C THR A 139 -4.67 24.56 -13.12
N ASN A 140 -4.51 23.29 -13.51
CA ASN A 140 -3.46 22.40 -12.99
C ASN A 140 -2.36 22.17 -14.02
N HIS A 141 -2.20 23.08 -14.99
CA HIS A 141 -1.21 23.00 -16.06
C HIS A 141 -1.24 21.66 -16.81
N TRP A 142 -2.45 21.10 -16.96
CA TRP A 142 -2.69 19.82 -17.63
C TRP A 142 -1.89 18.65 -17.05
N THR A 143 -1.59 18.72 -15.74
CA THR A 143 -0.79 17.70 -15.05
C THR A 143 -1.43 17.29 -13.74
N TYR A 144 -1.21 16.02 -13.33
CA TYR A 144 -1.60 15.52 -12.02
C TYR A 144 -0.62 14.46 -11.55
N THR A 145 -0.35 14.43 -10.24
CA THR A 145 0.51 13.44 -9.62
C THR A 145 -0.24 12.71 -8.51
N TRP A 146 -0.40 11.42 -8.67
CA TRP A 146 -0.85 10.54 -7.60
C TRP A 146 0.35 10.20 -6.72
N THR A 147 0.18 10.38 -5.44
CA THR A 147 1.16 10.04 -4.40
C THR A 147 0.65 8.88 -3.57
N GLU A 148 1.53 8.23 -2.82
CA GLU A 148 1.19 7.13 -1.90
C GLU A 148 0.41 5.97 -2.54
N LEU A 149 0.59 5.74 -3.83
CA LEU A 149 0.02 4.58 -4.48
C LEU A 149 0.64 3.29 -3.93
N PRO A 150 -0.13 2.22 -3.68
CA PRO A 150 0.43 0.91 -3.35
C PRO A 150 1.47 0.50 -4.39
N LYS A 151 2.69 0.16 -3.96
CA LYS A 151 3.71 -0.28 -4.91
C LYS A 151 3.49 -1.74 -5.32
N TYR A 152 3.06 -2.57 -4.39
CA TYR A 152 2.94 -4.00 -4.59
C TYR A 152 1.50 -4.49 -4.41
N SER A 153 1.07 -5.40 -5.27
CA SER A 153 -0.15 -6.19 -5.09
C SER A 153 0.06 -7.30 -4.06
N ASP A 154 1.29 -7.82 -3.98
CA ASP A 154 1.75 -8.75 -2.95
C ASP A 154 3.15 -8.33 -2.52
N VAL A 155 3.25 -7.78 -1.30
CA VAL A 155 4.52 -7.30 -0.73
C VAL A 155 5.47 -8.47 -0.45
N ALA A 156 4.95 -9.61 -0.01
CA ALA A 156 5.77 -10.78 0.32
C ALA A 156 6.39 -11.42 -0.93
N ALA A 157 5.63 -11.47 -2.03
CA ALA A 157 6.09 -11.95 -3.32
C ALA A 157 6.82 -10.89 -4.15
N ASN A 158 6.89 -9.63 -3.68
CA ASN A 158 7.47 -8.50 -4.39
C ASN A 158 6.85 -8.27 -5.78
N THR A 159 5.53 -8.55 -5.90
CA THR A 159 4.78 -8.37 -7.15
C THR A 159 4.27 -6.93 -7.22
N GLU A 160 4.80 -6.14 -8.15
CA GLU A 160 4.43 -4.75 -8.30
C GLU A 160 3.10 -4.59 -9.06
N TYR A 161 2.32 -3.55 -8.69
CA TYR A 161 1.19 -3.11 -9.50
C TYR A 161 1.66 -2.48 -10.81
N VAL A 162 1.00 -2.85 -11.90
CA VAL A 162 1.18 -2.19 -13.20
C VAL A 162 0.17 -1.05 -13.32
N TYR A 163 0.65 0.18 -13.17
CA TYR A 163 -0.17 1.37 -13.33
C TYR A 163 -0.12 1.88 -14.77
N THR A 164 -1.30 2.13 -15.33
CA THR A 164 -1.47 2.77 -16.65
C THR A 164 -2.45 3.95 -16.55
N VAL A 165 -2.48 4.80 -17.57
CA VAL A 165 -3.42 5.92 -17.65
C VAL A 165 -4.29 5.80 -18.89
N LYS A 166 -5.55 6.27 -18.78
CA LYS A 166 -6.51 6.30 -19.89
C LYS A 166 -7.28 7.61 -19.89
N GLU A 167 -7.29 8.31 -21.00
CA GLU A 167 -8.22 9.43 -21.21
C GLU A 167 -9.65 8.88 -21.40
N VAL A 168 -10.64 9.41 -20.67
CA VAL A 168 -11.99 8.84 -20.64
C VAL A 168 -12.71 9.07 -21.96
N ASP A 169 -12.79 10.34 -22.37
CA ASP A 169 -13.46 10.74 -23.61
C ASP A 169 -12.51 11.62 -24.42
N VAL A 170 -11.95 11.03 -25.49
CA VAL A 170 -11.08 11.80 -26.40
C VAL A 170 -11.90 12.85 -27.12
N PRO A 171 -11.54 14.15 -27.04
CA PRO A 171 -12.31 15.20 -27.68
C PRO A 171 -12.43 15.01 -29.19
N ALA A 172 -13.59 15.37 -29.74
CA ALA A 172 -13.85 15.20 -31.18
C ALA A 172 -12.80 15.93 -32.04
N GLY A 173 -12.23 15.21 -32.99
CA GLY A 173 -11.18 15.71 -33.89
C GLY A 173 -9.74 15.52 -33.36
N TYR A 174 -9.56 14.99 -32.15
CA TYR A 174 -8.26 14.63 -31.60
C TYR A 174 -8.01 13.12 -31.66
N ILE A 175 -6.75 12.77 -31.71
CA ILE A 175 -6.25 11.38 -31.54
C ILE A 175 -5.37 11.37 -30.30
N VAL A 176 -5.59 10.41 -29.41
CA VAL A 176 -4.76 10.24 -28.20
C VAL A 176 -3.65 9.22 -28.46
N SER A 177 -2.46 9.54 -27.98
CA SER A 177 -1.36 8.61 -27.86
C SER A 177 -0.74 8.72 -26.47
N TYR A 178 -0.14 7.62 -26.00
CA TYR A 178 0.48 7.56 -24.68
C TYR A 178 1.98 7.34 -24.84
N VAL A 179 2.76 8.11 -24.10
CA VAL A 179 4.20 7.96 -24.06
C VAL A 179 4.61 7.79 -22.59
N LYS A 180 5.25 6.68 -22.29
CA LYS A 180 5.86 6.47 -20.97
C LYS A 180 7.22 7.16 -20.92
N LYS A 181 7.52 7.84 -19.83
CA LYS A 181 8.83 8.44 -19.58
C LYS A 181 9.51 7.71 -18.42
N ASN A 182 10.80 7.49 -18.52
CA ASN A 182 11.61 7.02 -17.41
C ASN A 182 11.83 8.13 -16.35
N ALA A 183 12.49 7.80 -15.25
CA ALA A 183 12.78 8.75 -14.17
C ALA A 183 13.60 9.97 -14.64
N CYS A 184 14.34 9.86 -15.74
CA CYS A 184 15.10 10.96 -16.34
C CYS A 184 14.28 11.81 -17.33
N GLY A 185 12.99 11.52 -17.51
CA GLY A 185 12.10 12.22 -18.45
C GLY A 185 12.24 11.81 -19.90
N THR A 186 13.04 10.77 -20.22
CA THR A 186 13.22 10.25 -21.57
C THR A 186 12.03 9.36 -21.94
N ASN A 187 11.52 9.50 -23.18
CA ASN A 187 10.52 8.60 -23.71
C ASN A 187 11.07 7.16 -23.76
N VAL A 188 10.28 6.21 -23.28
CA VAL A 188 10.59 4.78 -23.42
C VAL A 188 9.65 4.14 -24.44
N THR A 189 10.17 3.23 -25.25
CA THR A 189 9.37 2.49 -26.21
C THR A 189 8.44 1.50 -25.51
N ALA A 190 7.44 0.98 -26.21
CA ALA A 190 6.54 -0.02 -25.66
C ALA A 190 7.28 -1.29 -25.22
N GLU A 191 8.40 -1.63 -25.87
CA GLU A 191 9.26 -2.77 -25.51
C GLU A 191 9.98 -2.55 -24.18
N ASP A 192 10.39 -1.29 -23.86
CA ASP A 192 11.00 -0.93 -22.58
C ASP A 192 9.94 -0.75 -21.48
N ALA A 193 8.67 -0.67 -21.85
CA ALA A 193 7.57 -0.42 -20.93
C ALA A 193 7.03 -1.69 -20.24
N GLY A 194 7.59 -2.87 -20.57
CA GLY A 194 7.03 -4.17 -20.15
C GLY A 194 5.59 -4.30 -20.65
N GLU A 195 5.38 -5.17 -21.62
CA GLU A 195 4.05 -5.39 -22.19
C GLU A 195 3.02 -5.61 -21.07
N ASN A 196 2.04 -4.78 -21.02
CA ASN A 196 0.59 -4.76 -21.05
C ASN A 196 0.01 -3.59 -20.31
#